data_1895fbbd55f284bf730f51bdd471e087
#
_entry.id   1895fbbd55f284bf730f51bdd471e087
#
_cell.length_a   1.000
_cell.length_b   1.000
_cell.length_c   1.000
_cell.angle_alpha   90.00
_cell.angle_beta   90.00
_cell.angle_gamma   90.00
#
_symmetry.space_group_name_H-M   'P 1'
#
loop_
_entity.id
_entity.type
_entity.pdbx_description
1 polymer ?
#
loop_
_entity_poly.entity_id
_entity_poly.type
_entity_poly.pdbx_seq_one_letter_code
_entity_poly.pdbx_strand_id
1 'polypeptide(L)'
;VYEKGAENLNNLIKNKVLIQDDEDCLYIYEITLNETSQTGIGCVASIDAYEKNIIKKHEYTKPTKEDDRVENITKLNAQTGPVLLAYKNTDKASKAIHKVKDQKPLYNVFAYDGSNHKIWIINNKDQIEKILSEINSMDSLFIADGHHRSAAAARVREKFSKINLNHDGNENYNYFLAVAFPHSEMTILDYNRIIRGLNGQSINSLISSIEKNYSIKKHNDEFKPTTKNTFGMYIDKNWYELNAIKENMNLTDPVKSLDVSILHDTIIEPLLGIYDERTDPRIDFVGGARGLKELERRVNNDNFDIAFALFPTPIEALINVAEANKVMPPKSTWFEPKLLDGLLSHLLN
;
A
#
# COMPACT_ATOMS: atom_id res chain seq x y z
N VAL A 1 -5.16 -8.66 -24.58
CA VAL A 1 -5.19 -7.42 -23.76
C VAL A 1 -3.83 -6.75 -23.80
N TYR A 2 -2.72 -7.43 -23.45
CA TYR A 2 -1.38 -6.84 -23.28
C TYR A 2 -0.80 -6.28 -24.60
N GLU A 3 -0.97 -6.98 -25.74
CA GLU A 3 -0.52 -6.49 -27.05
C GLU A 3 -1.22 -5.19 -27.44
N LYS A 4 -2.52 -5.06 -27.13
CA LYS A 4 -3.25 -3.81 -27.34
C LYS A 4 -2.76 -2.69 -26.41
N GLY A 5 -2.36 -3.04 -25.19
CA GLY A 5 -1.69 -2.13 -24.25
C GLY A 5 -0.38 -1.60 -24.83
N ALA A 6 0.47 -2.48 -25.39
CA ALA A 6 1.73 -2.10 -26.02
C ALA A 6 1.51 -1.20 -27.25
N GLU A 7 0.54 -1.56 -28.13
CA GLU A 7 0.17 -0.72 -29.26
C GLU A 7 -0.28 0.69 -28.82
N ASN A 8 -1.12 0.75 -27.78
CA ASN A 8 -1.61 2.02 -27.24
C ASN A 8 -0.45 2.87 -26.66
N LEU A 9 0.46 2.27 -25.87
CA LEU A 9 1.62 2.96 -25.32
C LEU A 9 2.49 3.53 -26.44
N ASN A 10 2.80 2.72 -27.46
CA ASN A 10 3.57 3.16 -28.63
C ASN A 10 2.88 4.31 -29.38
N ASN A 11 1.56 4.27 -29.50
CA ASN A 11 0.79 5.36 -30.12
C ASN A 11 0.84 6.65 -29.29
N LEU A 12 0.78 6.55 -27.95
CA LEU A 12 0.92 7.71 -27.06
C LEU A 12 2.30 8.36 -27.19
N ILE A 13 3.36 7.56 -27.27
CA ILE A 13 4.74 8.04 -27.48
C ILE A 13 4.88 8.65 -28.88
N LYS A 14 4.43 7.96 -29.94
CA LYS A 14 4.50 8.44 -31.31
C LYS A 14 3.78 9.76 -31.52
N ASN A 15 2.63 9.92 -30.84
CA ASN A 15 1.82 11.14 -30.92
C ASN A 15 2.27 12.23 -29.94
N LYS A 16 3.38 12.02 -29.23
CA LYS A 16 3.94 12.95 -28.23
C LYS A 16 2.96 13.29 -27.08
N VAL A 17 2.05 12.37 -26.75
CA VAL A 17 1.23 12.45 -25.53
C VAL A 17 2.07 12.05 -24.33
N LEU A 18 2.90 11.01 -24.50
CA LEU A 18 3.99 10.69 -23.58
C LEU A 18 5.31 11.12 -24.24
N ILE A 19 6.15 11.77 -23.47
CA ILE A 19 7.44 12.31 -23.92
C ILE A 19 8.50 11.70 -23.03
N GLN A 20 9.56 11.15 -23.61
CA GLN A 20 10.74 10.72 -22.88
C GLN A 20 11.64 11.93 -22.66
N ASP A 21 12.13 12.10 -21.44
CA ASP A 21 13.14 13.11 -21.13
C ASP A 21 14.48 12.74 -21.77
N ASP A 22 15.22 13.76 -22.24
CA ASP A 22 16.48 13.57 -22.97
C ASP A 22 17.66 13.19 -22.07
N GLU A 23 17.57 13.48 -20.76
CA GLU A 23 18.61 13.22 -19.77
C GLU A 23 18.00 12.51 -18.55
N ASP A 24 18.87 11.81 -17.79
CA ASP A 24 18.49 11.22 -16.52
C ASP A 24 18.05 12.30 -15.52
N CYS A 25 16.86 12.14 -14.96
CA CYS A 25 16.28 13.11 -14.04
C CYS A 25 15.57 12.42 -12.87
N LEU A 26 15.34 13.18 -11.81
CA LEU A 26 14.41 12.84 -10.74
C LEU A 26 13.17 13.71 -10.85
N TYR A 27 12.10 13.27 -10.22
CA TYR A 27 10.86 14.03 -10.14
C TYR A 27 10.47 14.27 -8.70
N ILE A 28 9.88 15.42 -8.40
CA ILE A 28 9.08 15.60 -7.20
C ILE A 28 7.64 15.36 -7.56
N TYR A 29 6.97 14.48 -6.81
CA TYR A 29 5.58 14.11 -7.03
C TYR A 29 4.76 14.45 -5.78
N GLU A 30 3.91 15.46 -5.90
CA GLU A 30 2.97 15.85 -4.84
C GLU A 30 1.58 15.33 -5.15
N ILE A 31 0.93 14.75 -4.15
CA ILE A 31 -0.49 14.39 -4.21
C ILE A 31 -1.21 15.11 -3.10
N THR A 32 -2.30 15.79 -3.42
CA THR A 32 -3.18 16.42 -2.46
C THR A 32 -4.59 15.85 -2.61
N LEU A 33 -5.17 15.41 -1.50
CA LEU A 33 -6.56 14.96 -1.42
C LEU A 33 -7.19 15.52 -0.14
N ASN A 34 -8.26 16.28 -0.26
CA ASN A 34 -8.86 17.03 0.85
C ASN A 34 -7.79 17.92 1.53
N GLU A 35 -7.60 17.76 2.85
CA GLU A 35 -6.62 18.51 3.64
C GLU A 35 -5.25 17.81 3.72
N THR A 36 -5.11 16.63 3.12
CA THR A 36 -3.87 15.83 3.16
C THR A 36 -3.02 16.08 1.92
N SER A 37 -1.75 16.39 2.13
CA SER A 37 -0.75 16.50 1.06
C SER A 37 0.47 15.66 1.40
N GLN A 38 0.94 14.88 0.43
CA GLN A 38 2.17 14.10 0.55
C GLN A 38 3.07 14.38 -0.66
N THR A 39 4.36 14.51 -0.42
CA THR A 39 5.35 14.85 -1.45
C THR A 39 6.48 13.83 -1.44
N GLY A 40 6.71 13.19 -2.57
CA GLY A 40 7.71 12.14 -2.75
C GLY A 40 8.66 12.41 -3.90
N ILE A 41 9.66 11.54 -4.02
CA ILE A 41 10.67 11.55 -5.06
C ILE A 41 10.31 10.45 -6.07
N GLY A 42 9.96 10.84 -7.31
CA GLY A 42 9.79 9.92 -8.43
C GLY A 42 11.15 9.55 -9.02
N CYS A 43 11.42 8.26 -9.11
CA CYS A 43 12.69 7.71 -9.54
C CYS A 43 12.54 6.27 -10.05
N VAL A 44 13.63 5.68 -10.45
CA VAL A 44 13.75 4.22 -10.59
C VAL A 44 14.52 3.65 -9.40
N ALA A 45 14.03 2.58 -8.81
CA ALA A 45 14.61 1.90 -7.65
C ALA A 45 15.27 0.59 -8.07
N SER A 46 16.43 0.28 -7.47
CA SER A 46 17.21 -0.90 -7.82
C SER A 46 16.51 -2.21 -7.44
N ILE A 47 16.42 -3.14 -8.39
CA ILE A 47 15.95 -4.51 -8.14
C ILE A 47 16.95 -5.25 -7.25
N ASP A 48 18.25 -4.99 -7.37
CA ASP A 48 19.25 -5.53 -6.45
C ASP A 48 18.97 -5.14 -4.99
N ALA A 49 18.63 -3.88 -4.74
CA ALA A 49 18.25 -3.42 -3.40
C ALA A 49 16.97 -4.11 -2.90
N TYR A 50 16.02 -4.39 -3.79
CA TYR A 50 14.83 -5.15 -3.48
C TYR A 50 15.13 -6.62 -3.13
N GLU A 51 15.99 -7.30 -3.91
CA GLU A 51 16.37 -8.69 -3.68
C GLU A 51 17.23 -8.85 -2.41
N LYS A 52 18.14 -7.90 -2.13
CA LYS A 52 18.95 -7.85 -0.91
C LYS A 52 18.18 -7.37 0.32
N ASN A 53 16.86 -7.14 0.19
CA ASN A 53 15.98 -6.68 1.26
C ASN A 53 16.41 -5.35 1.91
N ILE A 54 17.10 -4.48 1.14
CA ILE A 54 17.30 -3.07 1.47
C ILE A 54 15.99 -2.32 1.24
N ILE A 55 15.28 -2.63 0.16
CA ILE A 55 13.88 -2.24 -0.03
C ILE A 55 13.01 -3.34 0.57
N LYS A 56 12.51 -3.09 1.77
CA LYS A 56 11.83 -4.08 2.61
C LYS A 56 10.39 -4.30 2.22
N LYS A 57 9.96 -5.54 2.34
CA LYS A 57 8.59 -6.03 2.07
C LYS A 57 7.84 -6.27 3.37
N HIS A 58 6.53 -6.09 3.35
CA HIS A 58 5.66 -6.39 4.49
C HIS A 58 4.42 -7.21 4.10
N GLU A 59 4.26 -7.57 2.81
CA GLU A 59 3.13 -8.36 2.32
C GLU A 59 3.61 -9.44 1.34
N TYR A 60 3.00 -10.63 1.40
CA TYR A 60 3.21 -11.68 0.40
C TYR A 60 2.43 -11.37 -0.88
N THR A 61 3.04 -11.70 -1.99
CA THR A 61 2.42 -11.58 -3.32
C THR A 61 1.71 -12.87 -3.73
N LYS A 62 0.69 -12.74 -4.58
CA LYS A 62 -0.02 -13.89 -5.17
C LYS A 62 0.57 -14.21 -6.54
N PRO A 63 0.99 -15.47 -6.82
CA PRO A 63 1.62 -15.84 -8.10
C PRO A 63 0.80 -15.42 -9.34
N THR A 64 -0.50 -15.63 -9.33
CA THR A 64 -1.38 -15.27 -10.45
C THR A 64 -1.41 -13.76 -10.76
N LYS A 65 -1.28 -12.91 -9.72
CA LYS A 65 -1.19 -11.46 -9.91
C LYS A 65 0.20 -11.02 -10.35
N GLU A 66 1.24 -11.73 -9.93
CA GLU A 66 2.59 -11.50 -10.44
C GLU A 66 2.67 -11.86 -11.92
N ASP A 67 2.14 -13.04 -12.32
CA ASP A 67 2.13 -13.51 -13.72
C ASP A 67 1.47 -12.48 -14.64
N ASP A 68 0.32 -11.95 -14.23
CA ASP A 68 -0.38 -10.88 -14.96
C ASP A 68 0.51 -9.63 -15.14
N ARG A 69 1.21 -9.20 -14.09
CA ARG A 69 2.11 -8.04 -14.15
C ARG A 69 3.37 -8.31 -14.95
N VAL A 70 3.96 -9.51 -14.84
CA VAL A 70 5.12 -9.93 -15.64
C VAL A 70 4.78 -9.90 -17.13
N GLU A 71 3.62 -10.46 -17.51
CA GLU A 71 3.19 -10.45 -18.92
C GLU A 71 2.94 -9.00 -19.41
N ASN A 72 2.29 -8.18 -18.61
CA ASN A 72 2.04 -6.78 -18.92
C ASN A 72 3.36 -6.03 -19.16
N ILE A 73 4.28 -6.02 -18.19
CA ILE A 73 5.57 -5.33 -18.28
C ILE A 73 6.38 -5.86 -19.46
N THR A 74 6.42 -7.19 -19.67
CA THR A 74 7.16 -7.80 -20.78
C THR A 74 6.62 -7.35 -22.14
N LYS A 75 5.30 -7.30 -22.31
CA LYS A 75 4.68 -6.90 -23.60
C LYS A 75 4.76 -5.41 -23.86
N LEU A 76 4.56 -4.58 -22.84
CA LEU A 76 4.72 -3.14 -22.95
C LEU A 76 6.18 -2.72 -23.13
N ASN A 77 7.13 -3.53 -22.69
CA ASN A 77 8.53 -3.17 -22.49
C ASN A 77 8.68 -1.90 -21.65
N ALA A 78 7.78 -1.72 -20.69
CA ALA A 78 7.68 -0.53 -19.85
C ALA A 78 6.94 -0.84 -18.53
N GLN A 79 7.17 0.00 -17.54
CA GLN A 79 6.42 0.07 -16.29
C GLN A 79 5.67 1.39 -16.26
N THR A 80 4.34 1.36 -16.16
CA THR A 80 3.46 2.54 -16.22
C THR A 80 2.83 2.88 -14.89
N GLY A 81 2.96 2.02 -13.90
CA GLY A 81 2.44 2.20 -12.54
C GLY A 81 3.56 2.19 -11.50
N PRO A 82 3.85 3.31 -10.84
CA PRO A 82 4.94 3.38 -9.87
C PRO A 82 4.64 2.60 -8.59
N VAL A 83 5.68 2.00 -8.01
CA VAL A 83 5.63 1.43 -6.67
C VAL A 83 5.68 2.58 -5.66
N LEU A 84 4.81 2.52 -4.64
CA LEU A 84 4.82 3.46 -3.53
C LEU A 84 5.83 2.99 -2.48
N LEU A 85 6.90 3.74 -2.30
CA LEU A 85 7.90 3.49 -1.28
C LEU A 85 7.76 4.49 -0.13
N ALA A 86 8.11 4.05 1.08
CA ALA A 86 8.28 4.90 2.24
C ALA A 86 9.75 4.94 2.67
N TYR A 87 10.19 6.07 3.21
CA TYR A 87 11.48 6.18 3.89
C TYR A 87 11.34 6.91 5.23
N LYS A 88 12.25 6.61 6.15
CA LYS A 88 12.33 7.36 7.41
C LYS A 88 12.80 8.79 7.10
N ASN A 89 11.98 9.78 7.41
CA ASN A 89 12.23 11.17 7.05
C ASN A 89 13.53 11.70 7.66
N THR A 90 14.24 12.50 6.87
CA THR A 90 15.40 13.31 7.31
C THR A 90 15.17 14.77 6.95
N ASP A 91 15.63 15.69 7.79
CA ASP A 91 15.52 17.13 7.53
C ASP A 91 16.17 17.57 6.22
N LYS A 92 17.23 16.87 5.79
CA LYS A 92 17.94 17.21 4.57
C LYS A 92 17.15 16.84 3.31
N ALA A 93 16.56 15.65 3.28
CA ALA A 93 15.70 15.22 2.16
C ALA A 93 14.51 16.15 2.03
N SER A 94 13.81 16.48 3.13
CA SER A 94 12.69 17.42 3.13
C SER A 94 13.06 18.79 2.59
N LYS A 95 14.18 19.37 3.02
CA LYS A 95 14.65 20.69 2.53
C LYS A 95 14.96 20.70 1.05
N ALA A 96 15.57 19.62 0.52
CA ALA A 96 15.88 19.51 -0.90
C ALA A 96 14.60 19.49 -1.75
N ILE A 97 13.58 18.73 -1.30
CA ILE A 97 12.28 18.61 -1.95
C ILE A 97 11.54 19.96 -1.95
N HIS A 98 11.45 20.62 -0.79
CA HIS A 98 10.73 21.90 -0.67
C HIS A 98 11.28 22.97 -1.60
N LYS A 99 12.60 23.08 -1.74
CA LYS A 99 13.23 24.06 -2.63
C LYS A 99 12.84 23.91 -4.10
N VAL A 100 12.54 22.69 -4.55
CA VAL A 100 12.10 22.44 -5.93
C VAL A 100 10.65 22.90 -6.13
N LYS A 101 9.81 22.75 -5.11
CA LYS A 101 8.39 23.12 -5.15
C LYS A 101 8.14 24.64 -5.23
N ASP A 102 9.14 25.48 -4.95
CA ASP A 102 9.05 26.94 -5.16
C ASP A 102 8.91 27.31 -6.65
N GLN A 103 9.22 26.37 -7.55
CA GLN A 103 9.08 26.55 -8.99
C GLN A 103 7.68 26.14 -9.47
N LYS A 104 7.32 26.57 -10.70
CA LYS A 104 6.10 26.10 -11.34
C LYS A 104 6.18 24.59 -11.63
N PRO A 105 5.17 23.77 -11.29
CA PRO A 105 5.18 22.37 -11.63
C PRO A 105 5.16 22.15 -13.15
N LEU A 106 5.83 21.08 -13.59
CA LEU A 106 5.79 20.62 -14.99
C LEU A 106 4.37 20.18 -15.36
N TYR A 107 3.73 19.43 -14.48
CA TYR A 107 2.35 18.96 -14.62
C TYR A 107 1.54 19.30 -13.34
N ASN A 108 0.27 19.61 -13.55
CA ASN A 108 -0.73 19.81 -12.50
C ASN A 108 -2.05 19.19 -12.99
N VAL A 109 -2.40 18.03 -12.47
CA VAL A 109 -3.49 17.20 -12.95
C VAL A 109 -4.49 16.93 -11.84
N PHE A 110 -5.76 17.19 -12.10
CA PHE A 110 -6.87 16.79 -11.22
C PHE A 110 -7.40 15.43 -11.69
N ALA A 111 -7.40 14.45 -10.79
CA ALA A 111 -7.95 13.14 -11.06
C ALA A 111 -9.46 13.10 -10.75
N TYR A 112 -10.13 12.07 -11.28
CA TYR A 112 -11.58 11.89 -11.12
C TYR A 112 -12.02 11.58 -9.68
N ASP A 113 -11.10 11.14 -8.83
CA ASP A 113 -11.34 10.90 -7.40
C ASP A 113 -11.22 12.17 -6.54
N GLY A 114 -10.96 13.32 -7.17
CA GLY A 114 -10.78 14.62 -6.53
C GLY A 114 -9.37 14.90 -6.05
N SER A 115 -8.42 13.97 -6.24
CA SER A 115 -7.01 14.21 -5.93
C SER A 115 -6.37 15.14 -6.96
N ASN A 116 -5.39 15.93 -6.49
CA ASN A 116 -4.57 16.79 -7.32
C ASN A 116 -3.13 16.25 -7.32
N HIS A 117 -2.58 16.05 -8.51
CA HIS A 117 -1.25 15.52 -8.74
C HIS A 117 -0.37 16.57 -9.41
N LYS A 118 0.75 16.91 -8.77
CA LYS A 118 1.72 17.84 -9.34
C LYS A 118 3.07 17.16 -9.47
N ILE A 119 3.75 17.46 -10.58
CA ILE A 119 5.10 16.93 -10.85
C ILE A 119 6.03 18.09 -11.17
N TRP A 120 7.21 18.06 -10.58
CA TRP A 120 8.36 18.91 -10.92
C TRP A 120 9.50 18.01 -11.38
N ILE A 121 10.25 18.45 -12.36
CA ILE A 121 11.45 17.77 -12.85
C ILE A 121 12.69 18.33 -12.15
N ILE A 122 13.63 17.46 -11.83
CA ILE A 122 14.97 17.80 -11.35
C ILE A 122 15.98 17.24 -12.36
N ASN A 123 16.57 18.11 -13.15
CA ASN A 123 17.59 17.80 -14.15
C ASN A 123 18.96 18.40 -13.82
N ASN A 124 19.09 19.15 -12.73
CA ASN A 124 20.37 19.67 -12.26
C ASN A 124 21.16 18.54 -11.55
N LYS A 125 22.33 18.19 -12.11
CA LYS A 125 23.16 17.06 -11.62
C LYS A 125 23.54 17.19 -10.15
N ASP A 126 23.95 18.38 -9.69
CA ASP A 126 24.31 18.61 -8.29
C ASP A 126 23.14 18.39 -7.33
N GLN A 127 21.92 18.75 -7.76
CA GLN A 127 20.70 18.51 -6.97
C GLN A 127 20.36 17.02 -6.94
N ILE A 128 20.46 16.34 -8.08
CA ILE A 128 20.23 14.89 -8.20
C ILE A 128 21.19 14.16 -7.27
N GLU A 129 22.51 14.42 -7.36
CA GLU A 129 23.52 13.81 -6.53
C GLU A 129 23.28 13.99 -5.03
N LYS A 130 22.89 15.20 -4.61
CA LYS A 130 22.54 15.49 -3.21
C LYS A 130 21.35 14.66 -2.74
N ILE A 131 20.30 14.58 -3.53
CA ILE A 131 19.08 13.81 -3.18
C ILE A 131 19.43 12.32 -3.14
N LEU A 132 20.13 11.80 -4.15
CA LEU A 132 20.53 10.39 -4.20
C LEU A 132 21.48 10.03 -3.05
N SER A 133 22.43 10.91 -2.70
CA SER A 133 23.30 10.71 -1.55
C SER A 133 22.52 10.55 -0.23
N GLU A 134 21.48 11.37 -0.01
CA GLU A 134 20.62 11.26 1.17
C GLU A 134 19.82 9.96 1.16
N ILE A 135 19.18 9.61 0.04
CA ILE A 135 18.39 8.37 -0.05
C ILE A 135 19.26 7.14 0.08
N ASN A 136 20.43 7.11 -0.58
CA ASN A 136 21.37 5.98 -0.55
C ASN A 136 22.07 5.84 0.82
N SER A 137 22.06 6.88 1.66
CA SER A 137 22.57 6.79 3.03
C SER A 137 21.60 6.17 4.02
N MET A 138 20.36 5.91 3.62
CA MET A 138 19.34 5.30 4.47
C MET A 138 19.57 3.78 4.54
N ASP A 139 19.40 3.20 5.73
CA ASP A 139 19.56 1.75 5.93
C ASP A 139 18.52 0.94 5.16
N SER A 140 17.32 1.47 4.98
CA SER A 140 16.25 0.77 4.28
C SER A 140 15.18 1.73 3.75
N LEU A 141 14.55 1.30 2.65
CA LEU A 141 13.27 1.79 2.18
C LEU A 141 12.19 0.72 2.41
N PHE A 142 10.93 1.10 2.38
CA PHE A 142 9.81 0.20 2.69
C PHE A 142 8.79 0.26 1.55
N ILE A 143 8.38 -0.88 1.01
CA ILE A 143 7.28 -0.91 0.04
C ILE A 143 5.99 -0.65 0.81
N ALA A 144 5.32 0.45 0.52
CA ALA A 144 4.01 0.79 1.08
C ALA A 144 2.87 0.20 0.24
N ASP A 145 2.93 0.36 -1.09
CA ASP A 145 1.99 -0.25 -2.04
C ASP A 145 2.73 -0.66 -3.32
N GLY A 146 2.27 -1.74 -3.96
CA GLY A 146 2.87 -2.23 -5.21
C GLY A 146 3.78 -3.45 -5.06
N HIS A 147 3.61 -4.28 -4.03
CA HIS A 147 4.37 -5.53 -3.84
C HIS A 147 4.35 -6.43 -5.08
N HIS A 148 3.21 -6.56 -5.75
CA HIS A 148 3.13 -7.33 -7.00
C HIS A 148 3.89 -6.67 -8.16
N ARG A 149 3.96 -5.33 -8.21
CA ARG A 149 4.70 -4.58 -9.24
C ARG A 149 6.21 -4.76 -9.07
N SER A 150 6.72 -4.61 -7.86
CA SER A 150 8.15 -4.82 -7.56
C SER A 150 8.57 -6.29 -7.76
N ALA A 151 7.75 -7.26 -7.32
CA ALA A 151 8.02 -8.67 -7.55
C ALA A 151 8.02 -9.03 -9.05
N ALA A 152 7.06 -8.52 -9.81
CA ALA A 152 7.01 -8.71 -11.25
C ALA A 152 8.22 -8.09 -11.98
N ALA A 153 8.65 -6.89 -11.57
CA ALA A 153 9.84 -6.25 -12.13
C ALA A 153 11.10 -7.10 -11.90
N ALA A 154 11.27 -7.70 -10.72
CA ALA A 154 12.37 -8.62 -10.43
C ALA A 154 12.35 -9.87 -11.35
N ARG A 155 11.19 -10.45 -11.57
CA ARG A 155 11.02 -11.59 -12.49
C ARG A 155 11.27 -11.20 -13.97
N VAL A 156 10.87 -9.99 -14.38
CA VAL A 156 11.18 -9.48 -15.73
C VAL A 156 12.67 -9.25 -15.88
N ARG A 157 13.37 -8.68 -14.90
CA ARG A 157 14.82 -8.57 -14.89
C ARG A 157 15.49 -9.94 -15.07
N GLU A 158 15.10 -10.94 -14.29
CA GLU A 158 15.63 -12.30 -14.40
C GLU A 158 15.44 -12.88 -15.81
N LYS A 159 14.27 -12.65 -16.42
CA LYS A 159 13.98 -13.08 -17.78
C LYS A 159 14.86 -12.37 -18.81
N PHE A 160 14.96 -11.03 -18.72
CA PHE A 160 15.69 -10.22 -19.70
C PHE A 160 17.19 -10.38 -19.61
N SER A 161 17.77 -10.47 -18.40
CA SER A 161 19.18 -10.72 -18.21
C SER A 161 19.65 -12.06 -18.79
N LYS A 162 18.80 -13.10 -18.75
CA LYS A 162 19.11 -14.41 -19.34
C LYS A 162 19.18 -14.42 -20.86
N ILE A 163 18.50 -13.52 -21.53
CA ILE A 163 18.46 -13.44 -23.00
C ILE A 163 19.38 -12.35 -23.56
N ASN A 164 19.76 -11.39 -22.75
CA ASN A 164 20.70 -10.31 -23.14
C ASN A 164 22.14 -10.80 -22.98
N LEU A 165 22.79 -11.15 -24.09
CA LEU A 165 24.19 -11.60 -24.08
C LEU A 165 25.19 -10.51 -23.66
N ASN A 166 24.79 -9.25 -23.67
CA ASN A 166 25.61 -8.09 -23.29
C ASN A 166 25.17 -7.51 -21.93
N HIS A 167 24.47 -8.30 -21.10
CA HIS A 167 24.02 -7.86 -19.79
C HIS A 167 25.23 -7.45 -18.92
N ASP A 168 25.26 -6.18 -18.51
CA ASP A 168 26.32 -5.59 -17.66
C ASP A 168 25.81 -5.04 -16.32
N GLY A 169 24.49 -5.03 -16.12
CA GLY A 169 23.83 -4.56 -14.89
C GLY A 169 23.37 -3.11 -14.93
N ASN A 170 23.63 -2.38 -16.03
CA ASN A 170 23.24 -0.98 -16.19
C ASN A 170 21.92 -0.81 -16.97
N GLU A 171 21.40 -1.88 -17.52
CA GLU A 171 20.18 -1.82 -18.34
C GLU A 171 18.96 -1.40 -17.52
N ASN A 172 18.03 -0.71 -18.17
CA ASN A 172 16.83 -0.15 -17.54
C ASN A 172 15.96 -1.21 -16.82
N TYR A 173 15.95 -2.44 -17.28
CA TYR A 173 15.21 -3.53 -16.64
C TYR A 173 15.80 -3.98 -15.28
N ASN A 174 16.97 -3.46 -14.87
CA ASN A 174 17.52 -3.67 -13.51
C ASN A 174 16.87 -2.78 -12.45
N TYR A 175 15.91 -1.95 -12.86
CA TYR A 175 15.24 -0.99 -12.01
C TYR A 175 13.72 -1.11 -12.12
N PHE A 176 13.01 -0.60 -11.13
CA PHE A 176 11.57 -0.45 -11.18
C PHE A 176 11.12 0.97 -10.85
N LEU A 177 10.07 1.41 -11.53
CA LEU A 177 9.48 2.73 -11.33
C LEU A 177 8.92 2.86 -9.91
N ALA A 178 9.29 3.93 -9.21
CA ALA A 178 8.88 4.16 -7.83
C ALA A 178 8.66 5.64 -7.53
N VAL A 179 7.84 5.91 -6.53
CA VAL A 179 7.80 7.22 -5.86
C VAL A 179 8.00 6.97 -4.36
N ALA A 180 9.06 7.55 -3.80
CA ALA A 180 9.44 7.39 -2.41
C ALA A 180 8.97 8.61 -1.60
N PHE A 181 8.15 8.37 -0.56
CA PHE A 181 7.61 9.39 0.33
C PHE A 181 8.23 9.31 1.72
N PRO A 182 8.39 10.46 2.40
CA PRO A 182 8.70 10.43 3.82
C PRO A 182 7.55 9.79 4.60
N HIS A 183 7.83 8.83 5.46
CA HIS A 183 6.81 8.10 6.21
C HIS A 183 5.87 9.01 6.99
N SER A 184 6.38 10.16 7.46
CA SER A 184 5.62 11.16 8.24
C SER A 184 4.51 11.89 7.45
N GLU A 185 4.55 11.83 6.11
CA GLU A 185 3.52 12.46 5.25
C GLU A 185 2.50 11.44 4.72
N MET A 186 2.73 10.15 4.96
CA MET A 186 1.88 9.09 4.42
C MET A 186 0.65 8.85 5.27
N THR A 187 -0.50 8.72 4.62
CA THR A 187 -1.77 8.40 5.27
C THR A 187 -2.15 6.96 5.02
N ILE A 188 -2.40 6.24 6.11
CA ILE A 188 -2.98 4.90 6.09
C ILE A 188 -4.38 4.98 6.65
N LEU A 189 -5.36 4.50 5.89
CA LEU A 189 -6.74 4.36 6.33
C LEU A 189 -6.98 2.96 6.91
N ASP A 190 -8.06 2.83 7.64
CA ASP A 190 -8.53 1.56 8.17
C ASP A 190 -8.86 0.56 7.05
N TYR A 191 -8.63 -0.73 7.32
CA TYR A 191 -9.01 -1.80 6.43
C TYR A 191 -9.92 -2.74 7.19
N ASN A 192 -11.22 -2.59 6.99
CA ASN A 192 -12.28 -3.22 7.77
C ASN A 192 -12.60 -4.62 7.26
N ARG A 193 -13.20 -5.46 8.10
CA ARG A 193 -13.60 -6.84 7.78
C ARG A 193 -15.11 -6.97 7.82
N ILE A 194 -15.64 -7.76 6.89
CA ILE A 194 -17.05 -8.19 6.88
C ILE A 194 -17.10 -9.69 6.69
N ILE A 195 -17.99 -10.36 7.43
CA ILE A 195 -17.98 -11.82 7.52
C ILE A 195 -19.40 -12.37 7.38
N ARG A 196 -19.53 -13.48 6.64
CA ARG A 196 -20.75 -14.27 6.48
C ARG A 196 -20.77 -15.43 7.45
N GLY A 197 -21.89 -15.58 8.13
CA GLY A 197 -22.12 -16.66 9.11
C GLY A 197 -21.41 -16.42 10.44
N LEU A 198 -22.04 -16.85 11.50
CA LEU A 198 -21.54 -16.75 12.88
C LEU A 198 -21.03 -18.12 13.38
N ASN A 199 -20.59 -18.99 12.47
CA ASN A 199 -20.09 -20.33 12.80
C ASN A 199 -21.10 -21.16 13.64
N GLY A 200 -22.38 -21.06 13.33
CA GLY A 200 -23.44 -21.79 14.01
C GLY A 200 -23.83 -21.22 15.39
N GLN A 201 -23.24 -20.12 15.82
CA GLN A 201 -23.55 -19.47 17.09
C GLN A 201 -24.73 -18.52 16.97
N SER A 202 -25.46 -18.35 18.08
CA SER A 202 -26.37 -17.21 18.23
C SER A 202 -25.59 -15.93 18.51
N ILE A 203 -26.18 -14.77 18.22
CA ILE A 203 -25.57 -13.45 18.49
C ILE A 203 -25.20 -13.31 19.98
N ASN A 204 -26.10 -13.69 20.89
CA ASN A 204 -25.84 -13.61 22.32
C ASN A 204 -24.66 -14.51 22.74
N SER A 205 -24.56 -15.73 22.20
CA SER A 205 -23.45 -16.63 22.46
C SER A 205 -22.11 -16.04 21.95
N LEU A 206 -22.11 -15.45 20.77
CA LEU A 206 -20.93 -14.80 20.21
C LEU A 206 -20.50 -13.61 21.06
N ILE A 207 -21.42 -12.72 21.46
CA ILE A 207 -21.11 -11.57 22.33
C ILE A 207 -20.52 -12.06 23.66
N SER A 208 -21.13 -13.04 24.33
CA SER A 208 -20.61 -13.59 25.58
C SER A 208 -19.22 -14.24 25.42
N SER A 209 -18.90 -14.77 24.24
CA SER A 209 -17.58 -15.31 23.96
C SER A 209 -16.55 -14.21 23.73
N ILE A 210 -16.94 -13.11 23.12
CA ILE A 210 -16.09 -11.92 22.89
C ILE A 210 -15.77 -11.23 24.23
N GLU A 211 -16.72 -11.15 25.17
CA GLU A 211 -16.55 -10.55 26.51
C GLU A 211 -15.40 -11.17 27.32
N LYS A 212 -14.95 -12.37 26.97
CA LYS A 212 -13.78 -13.00 27.65
C LYS A 212 -12.47 -12.25 27.38
N ASN A 213 -12.35 -11.61 26.21
CA ASN A 213 -11.15 -10.92 25.77
C ASN A 213 -11.37 -9.41 25.56
N TYR A 214 -12.60 -8.91 25.68
CA TYR A 214 -12.94 -7.52 25.41
C TYR A 214 -13.94 -6.97 26.42
N SER A 215 -13.80 -5.72 26.81
CA SER A 215 -14.92 -4.98 27.36
C SER A 215 -15.80 -4.50 26.20
N ILE A 216 -17.12 -4.68 26.31
CA ILE A 216 -18.09 -4.38 25.26
C ILE A 216 -18.99 -3.24 25.71
N LYS A 217 -19.17 -2.25 24.84
CA LYS A 217 -20.13 -1.15 25.04
C LYS A 217 -20.98 -0.99 23.79
N LYS A 218 -22.32 -1.00 23.96
CA LYS A 218 -23.26 -0.73 22.84
C LYS A 218 -23.32 0.76 22.55
N HIS A 219 -23.36 1.12 21.24
CA HIS A 219 -23.53 2.47 20.73
C HIS A 219 -24.84 2.58 19.94
N ASN A 220 -25.45 3.77 19.98
CA ASN A 220 -26.67 4.07 19.21
C ASN A 220 -26.35 4.44 17.76
N ASP A 221 -25.17 5.03 17.53
CA ASP A 221 -24.69 5.48 16.23
C ASP A 221 -23.45 4.68 15.83
N GLU A 222 -22.95 4.90 14.60
CA GLU A 222 -21.72 4.29 14.11
C GLU A 222 -20.53 4.56 15.04
N PHE A 223 -19.72 3.54 15.28
CA PHE A 223 -18.54 3.65 16.12
C PHE A 223 -17.27 3.45 15.31
N LYS A 224 -16.46 4.51 15.20
CA LYS A 224 -15.15 4.47 14.57
C LYS A 224 -14.06 4.41 15.66
N PRO A 225 -13.21 3.36 15.65
CA PRO A 225 -12.07 3.29 16.57
C PRO A 225 -11.12 4.48 16.40
N THR A 226 -10.69 5.06 17.51
CA THR A 226 -9.76 6.22 17.54
C THR A 226 -8.41 5.87 18.13
N THR A 227 -8.25 4.66 18.68
CA THR A 227 -7.02 4.18 19.31
C THR A 227 -6.78 2.71 18.99
N LYS A 228 -5.52 2.28 19.07
CA LYS A 228 -5.13 0.86 18.96
C LYS A 228 -5.84 0.01 20.01
N ASN A 229 -6.05 -1.26 19.66
CA ASN A 229 -6.71 -2.28 20.49
C ASN A 229 -8.19 -1.98 20.76
N THR A 230 -8.77 -1.07 19.99
CA THR A 230 -10.21 -0.77 20.01
C THR A 230 -10.80 -1.12 18.65
N PHE A 231 -11.97 -1.76 18.65
CA PHE A 231 -12.66 -2.19 17.43
C PHE A 231 -14.11 -1.76 17.47
N GLY A 232 -14.65 -1.40 16.31
CA GLY A 232 -16.09 -1.30 16.12
C GLY A 232 -16.63 -2.64 15.62
N MET A 233 -17.70 -3.13 16.19
CA MET A 233 -18.41 -4.31 15.70
C MET A 233 -19.85 -3.92 15.33
N TYR A 234 -20.25 -4.22 14.10
CA TYR A 234 -21.63 -4.03 13.64
C TYR A 234 -22.28 -5.39 13.40
N ILE A 235 -23.34 -5.68 14.14
CA ILE A 235 -24.13 -6.90 14.08
C ILE A 235 -25.57 -6.62 14.45
N ASP A 236 -26.52 -7.24 13.76
CA ASP A 236 -27.96 -7.11 14.04
C ASP A 236 -28.39 -5.63 14.19
N LYS A 237 -27.96 -4.80 13.25
CA LYS A 237 -28.28 -3.34 13.20
C LYS A 237 -27.79 -2.54 14.43
N ASN A 238 -26.85 -3.06 15.19
CA ASN A 238 -26.28 -2.40 16.36
C ASN A 238 -24.76 -2.27 16.25
N TRP A 239 -24.24 -1.14 16.67
CA TRP A 239 -22.82 -0.92 16.85
C TRP A 239 -22.38 -1.23 18.27
N TYR A 240 -21.22 -1.84 18.40
CA TYR A 240 -20.55 -2.13 19.66
C TYR A 240 -19.09 -1.68 19.58
N GLU A 241 -18.64 -1.02 20.64
CA GLU A 241 -17.21 -0.75 20.90
C GLU A 241 -16.64 -1.95 21.65
N LEU A 242 -15.55 -2.50 21.12
CA LEU A 242 -14.80 -3.59 21.72
C LEU A 242 -13.43 -3.06 22.14
N ASN A 243 -13.12 -3.04 23.43
CA ASN A 243 -11.79 -2.68 23.93
C ASN A 243 -11.08 -3.94 24.39
N ALA A 244 -9.97 -4.27 23.74
CA ALA A 244 -9.21 -5.49 24.03
C ALA A 244 -8.57 -5.45 25.45
N ILE A 245 -8.68 -6.56 26.18
CA ILE A 245 -8.06 -6.76 27.50
C ILE A 245 -6.58 -7.09 27.25
N LYS A 246 -5.68 -6.14 27.55
CA LYS A 246 -4.25 -6.20 27.16
C LYS A 246 -3.50 -7.39 27.74
N GLU A 247 -3.88 -7.85 28.91
CA GLU A 247 -3.29 -9.01 29.59
C GLU A 247 -3.41 -10.31 28.79
N ASN A 248 -4.39 -10.36 27.89
CA ASN A 248 -4.67 -11.51 27.03
C ASN A 248 -4.00 -11.40 25.64
N MET A 249 -3.18 -10.36 25.40
CA MET A 249 -2.62 -10.03 24.08
C MET A 249 -1.10 -10.19 24.06
N ASN A 250 -0.56 -10.67 22.93
CA ASN A 250 0.89 -10.64 22.70
C ASN A 250 1.29 -9.31 22.05
N LEU A 251 1.62 -8.32 22.86
CA LEU A 251 1.98 -6.98 22.43
C LEU A 251 3.48 -6.78 22.15
N THR A 252 4.32 -7.80 22.36
CA THR A 252 5.77 -7.74 22.16
C THR A 252 6.19 -8.15 20.74
N ASP A 253 5.43 -9.02 20.09
CA ASP A 253 5.68 -9.41 18.70
C ASP A 253 5.10 -8.35 17.75
N PRO A 254 5.89 -7.81 16.79
CA PRO A 254 5.44 -6.73 15.91
C PRO A 254 4.27 -7.11 15.00
N VAL A 255 4.06 -8.40 14.69
CA VAL A 255 2.93 -8.88 13.91
C VAL A 255 1.72 -9.15 14.80
N LYS A 256 1.92 -9.86 15.93
CA LYS A 256 0.85 -10.21 16.86
C LYS A 256 0.24 -9.00 17.57
N SER A 257 0.99 -7.89 17.68
CA SER A 257 0.52 -6.62 18.25
C SER A 257 -0.29 -5.75 17.31
N LEU A 258 -0.47 -6.16 16.05
CA LEU A 258 -1.33 -5.46 15.09
C LEU A 258 -2.80 -5.71 15.42
N ASP A 259 -3.64 -4.69 15.32
CA ASP A 259 -5.08 -4.82 15.54
C ASP A 259 -5.72 -5.89 14.64
N VAL A 260 -5.25 -5.99 13.40
CA VAL A 260 -5.68 -7.03 12.45
C VAL A 260 -5.36 -8.44 12.97
N SER A 261 -4.19 -8.63 13.59
CA SER A 261 -3.79 -9.93 14.18
C SER A 261 -4.55 -10.22 15.47
N ILE A 262 -4.73 -9.21 16.31
CA ILE A 262 -5.51 -9.35 17.55
C ILE A 262 -6.93 -9.77 17.23
N LEU A 263 -7.60 -9.09 16.28
CA LEU A 263 -8.94 -9.43 15.84
C LEU A 263 -9.01 -10.86 15.28
N HIS A 264 -8.04 -11.24 14.46
CA HIS A 264 -7.95 -12.59 13.88
C HIS A 264 -7.80 -13.64 14.97
N ASP A 265 -6.77 -13.51 15.82
CA ASP A 265 -6.37 -14.51 16.80
C ASP A 265 -7.40 -14.68 17.95
N THR A 266 -8.25 -13.66 18.20
CA THR A 266 -9.17 -13.68 19.36
C THR A 266 -10.65 -13.79 18.96
N ILE A 267 -11.02 -13.43 17.72
CA ILE A 267 -12.43 -13.47 17.27
C ILE A 267 -12.57 -14.26 15.97
N ILE A 268 -11.83 -13.88 14.91
CA ILE A 268 -12.09 -14.41 13.56
C ILE A 268 -11.79 -15.91 13.49
N GLU A 269 -10.61 -16.34 13.93
CA GLU A 269 -10.23 -17.74 13.92
C GLU A 269 -11.01 -18.55 14.99
N PRO A 270 -10.93 -18.23 16.30
CA PRO A 270 -11.48 -19.11 17.33
C PRO A 270 -13.02 -19.11 17.42
N LEU A 271 -13.67 -18.00 17.08
CA LEU A 271 -15.12 -17.89 17.22
C LEU A 271 -15.86 -18.04 15.89
N LEU A 272 -15.32 -17.48 14.80
CA LEU A 272 -15.97 -17.51 13.48
C LEU A 272 -15.41 -18.62 12.57
N GLY A 273 -14.34 -19.31 12.99
CA GLY A 273 -13.80 -20.50 12.31
C GLY A 273 -13.16 -20.17 10.95
N ILE A 274 -12.59 -18.98 10.78
CA ILE A 274 -11.86 -18.56 9.58
C ILE A 274 -10.36 -18.61 9.87
N TYR A 275 -9.69 -19.63 9.34
CA TYR A 275 -8.27 -19.89 9.59
C TYR A 275 -7.32 -19.13 8.63
N ASP A 276 -7.75 -18.88 7.40
CA ASP A 276 -6.95 -18.11 6.42
C ASP A 276 -7.84 -17.08 5.71
N GLU A 277 -7.71 -15.81 6.12
CA GLU A 277 -8.43 -14.69 5.54
C GLU A 277 -8.15 -14.46 4.03
N ARG A 278 -7.08 -15.06 3.47
CA ARG A 278 -6.74 -14.92 2.05
C ARG A 278 -7.60 -15.78 1.14
N THR A 279 -8.11 -16.89 1.66
CA THR A 279 -8.74 -17.94 0.88
C THR A 279 -10.17 -18.26 1.31
N ASP A 280 -10.56 -17.93 2.53
CA ASP A 280 -11.92 -18.21 3.02
C ASP A 280 -12.95 -17.28 2.33
N PRO A 281 -13.96 -17.84 1.62
CA PRO A 281 -14.94 -17.02 0.89
C PRO A 281 -15.95 -16.29 1.80
N ARG A 282 -15.96 -16.61 3.10
CA ARG A 282 -16.87 -15.98 4.07
C ARG A 282 -16.42 -14.60 4.50
N ILE A 283 -15.13 -14.27 4.37
CA ILE A 283 -14.58 -12.97 4.73
C ILE A 283 -14.35 -12.11 3.50
N ASP A 284 -14.68 -10.81 3.60
CA ASP A 284 -14.32 -9.79 2.62
C ASP A 284 -13.84 -8.52 3.33
N PHE A 285 -13.27 -7.60 2.58
CA PHE A 285 -12.57 -6.44 3.11
C PHE A 285 -13.14 -5.13 2.56
N VAL A 286 -13.25 -4.13 3.41
CA VAL A 286 -13.75 -2.80 3.07
C VAL A 286 -12.72 -1.74 3.45
N GLY A 287 -12.12 -1.08 2.44
CA GLY A 287 -11.19 0.03 2.68
C GLY A 287 -11.86 1.23 3.31
N GLY A 288 -11.17 1.91 4.22
CA GLY A 288 -11.68 3.02 5.03
C GLY A 288 -12.19 4.22 4.24
N ALA A 289 -11.71 4.41 3.01
CA ALA A 289 -12.22 5.44 2.11
C ALA A 289 -13.73 5.33 1.81
N ARG A 290 -14.33 4.13 2.00
CA ARG A 290 -15.77 3.90 1.81
C ARG A 290 -16.63 4.29 3.03
N GLY A 291 -15.99 4.52 4.18
CA GLY A 291 -16.65 4.87 5.44
C GLY A 291 -17.40 3.71 6.10
N LEU A 292 -17.89 3.96 7.33
CA LEU A 292 -18.55 2.93 8.13
C LEU A 292 -19.95 2.57 7.61
N LYS A 293 -20.64 3.50 6.95
CA LYS A 293 -21.95 3.23 6.32
C LYS A 293 -21.88 2.12 5.25
N GLU A 294 -20.75 1.91 4.62
CA GLU A 294 -20.58 0.78 3.72
C GLU A 294 -20.56 -0.55 4.46
N LEU A 295 -20.06 -0.61 5.69
CA LEU A 295 -20.13 -1.81 6.54
C LEU A 295 -21.60 -2.13 6.88
N GLU A 296 -22.36 -1.13 7.32
CA GLU A 296 -23.79 -1.29 7.57
C GLU A 296 -24.54 -1.76 6.32
N ARG A 297 -24.29 -1.12 5.18
CA ARG A 297 -24.92 -1.49 3.91
C ARG A 297 -24.64 -2.93 3.52
N ARG A 298 -23.36 -3.37 3.65
CA ARG A 298 -22.95 -4.73 3.30
C ARG A 298 -23.57 -5.78 4.21
N VAL A 299 -23.61 -5.52 5.52
CA VAL A 299 -24.28 -6.42 6.49
C VAL A 299 -25.78 -6.45 6.27
N ASN A 300 -26.42 -5.31 6.06
CA ASN A 300 -27.87 -5.25 5.93
C ASN A 300 -28.41 -5.74 4.58
N ASN A 301 -27.61 -5.64 3.47
CA ASN A 301 -28.12 -5.83 2.11
C ASN A 301 -27.38 -6.91 1.30
N ASP A 302 -26.11 -7.26 1.64
CA ASP A 302 -25.26 -8.12 0.81
C ASP A 302 -24.98 -9.50 1.43
N ASN A 303 -25.86 -9.97 2.35
CA ASN A 303 -25.75 -11.27 3.04
C ASN A 303 -24.44 -11.44 3.85
N PHE A 304 -23.95 -10.38 4.46
CA PHE A 304 -22.96 -10.48 5.54
C PHE A 304 -23.67 -10.38 6.88
N ASP A 305 -23.14 -11.04 7.92
CA ASP A 305 -23.80 -11.10 9.23
C ASP A 305 -23.14 -10.19 10.26
N ILE A 306 -21.85 -9.91 10.09
CA ILE A 306 -21.06 -9.11 11.02
C ILE A 306 -19.98 -8.32 10.29
N ALA A 307 -19.69 -7.12 10.79
CA ALA A 307 -18.59 -6.28 10.33
C ALA A 307 -17.74 -5.80 11.50
N PHE A 308 -16.43 -5.63 11.24
CA PHE A 308 -15.49 -5.06 12.18
C PHE A 308 -14.81 -3.85 11.57
N ALA A 309 -14.92 -2.70 12.24
CA ALA A 309 -14.17 -1.49 11.98
C ALA A 309 -12.89 -1.50 12.83
N LEU A 310 -11.76 -1.19 12.20
CA LEU A 310 -10.45 -1.20 12.83
C LEU A 310 -9.88 0.22 12.94
N PHE A 311 -8.97 0.41 13.88
CA PHE A 311 -8.09 1.57 13.88
C PHE A 311 -7.08 1.45 12.73
N PRO A 312 -6.79 2.52 11.98
CA PRO A 312 -5.78 2.50 10.92
C PRO A 312 -4.43 2.01 11.44
N THR A 313 -3.80 1.07 10.73
CA THR A 313 -2.46 0.60 11.10
C THR A 313 -1.46 1.76 11.00
N PRO A 314 -0.77 2.14 12.08
CA PRO A 314 0.24 3.20 12.01
C PRO A 314 1.41 2.81 11.11
N ILE A 315 2.00 3.79 10.42
CA ILE A 315 3.15 3.55 9.52
C ILE A 315 4.34 2.96 10.28
N GLU A 316 4.53 3.32 11.55
CA GLU A 316 5.58 2.77 12.40
C GLU A 316 5.41 1.27 12.63
N ALA A 317 4.16 0.78 12.71
CA ALA A 317 3.89 -0.65 12.85
C ALA A 317 4.30 -1.42 11.58
N LEU A 318 4.03 -0.87 10.40
CA LEU A 318 4.51 -1.42 9.12
C LEU A 318 6.04 -1.48 9.10
N ILE A 319 6.70 -0.37 9.44
CA ILE A 319 8.16 -0.28 9.49
C ILE A 319 8.73 -1.33 10.45
N ASN A 320 8.19 -1.44 11.66
CA ASN A 320 8.66 -2.40 12.67
C ASN A 320 8.52 -3.86 12.18
N VAL A 321 7.41 -4.20 11.52
CA VAL A 321 7.20 -5.54 10.94
C VAL A 321 8.24 -5.81 9.84
N ALA A 322 8.45 -4.85 8.94
CA ALA A 322 9.39 -4.98 7.83
C ALA A 322 10.86 -5.03 8.31
N GLU A 323 11.23 -4.26 9.32
CA GLU A 323 12.57 -4.30 9.94
C GLU A 323 12.83 -5.64 10.68
N ALA A 324 11.79 -6.22 11.26
CA ALA A 324 11.86 -7.56 11.84
C ALA A 324 11.92 -8.68 10.78
N ASN A 325 11.94 -8.35 9.48
CA ASN A 325 11.86 -9.27 8.34
C ASN A 325 10.62 -10.21 8.43
N LYS A 326 9.53 -9.68 8.98
CA LYS A 326 8.23 -10.35 9.07
C LYS A 326 7.26 -9.80 8.05
N VAL A 327 6.10 -10.45 7.96
CA VAL A 327 5.04 -10.10 7.03
C VAL A 327 3.75 -9.87 7.79
N MET A 328 3.01 -8.84 7.39
CA MET A 328 1.70 -8.52 7.96
C MET A 328 0.62 -9.49 7.44
N PRO A 329 -0.45 -9.69 8.19
CA PRO A 329 -1.66 -10.33 7.66
C PRO A 329 -2.17 -9.62 6.38
N PRO A 330 -2.95 -10.30 5.54
CA PRO A 330 -3.48 -9.67 4.33
C PRO A 330 -4.37 -8.47 4.67
N LYS A 331 -4.33 -7.45 3.80
CA LYS A 331 -5.21 -6.29 3.95
C LYS A 331 -5.07 -5.59 5.31
N SER A 332 -3.83 -5.39 5.74
CA SER A 332 -3.49 -4.67 6.97
C SER A 332 -3.39 -3.16 6.78
N THR A 333 -3.11 -2.69 5.57
CA THR A 333 -2.89 -1.28 5.25
C THR A 333 -3.66 -0.86 4.01
N TRP A 334 -4.22 0.35 4.03
CA TRP A 334 -4.82 1.01 2.89
C TRP A 334 -4.23 2.41 2.75
N PHE A 335 -3.25 2.55 1.85
CA PHE A 335 -2.64 3.85 1.59
C PHE A 335 -3.54 4.72 0.73
N GLU A 336 -3.69 5.99 1.13
CA GLU A 336 -4.46 7.01 0.41
C GLU A 336 -3.75 8.37 0.54
N PRO A 337 -3.71 9.21 -0.49
CA PRO A 337 -4.19 8.98 -1.86
C PRO A 337 -3.27 8.05 -2.67
N LYS A 338 -3.81 7.51 -3.78
CA LYS A 338 -3.07 6.59 -4.67
C LYS A 338 -2.28 7.35 -5.75
N LEU A 339 -1.13 6.78 -6.13
CA LEU A 339 -0.39 7.23 -7.32
C LEU A 339 -1.20 6.95 -8.59
N LEU A 340 -1.11 7.83 -9.58
CA LEU A 340 -1.68 7.60 -10.90
C LEU A 340 -0.76 6.76 -11.77
N ASP A 341 -1.34 5.80 -12.48
CA ASP A 341 -0.66 5.07 -13.54
C ASP A 341 -0.52 5.96 -14.79
N GLY A 342 0.62 5.87 -15.48
CA GLY A 342 0.87 6.57 -16.74
C GLY A 342 1.30 8.04 -16.62
N LEU A 343 1.26 8.65 -15.44
CA LEU A 343 1.77 10.02 -15.26
C LEU A 343 3.31 10.06 -15.27
N LEU A 344 3.94 9.03 -14.71
CA LEU A 344 5.33 8.68 -14.90
C LEU A 344 5.39 7.25 -15.46
N SER A 345 6.31 7.01 -16.39
CA SER A 345 6.53 5.68 -16.97
C SER A 345 8.02 5.42 -17.11
N HIS A 346 8.42 4.16 -17.00
CA HIS A 346 9.82 3.72 -17.13
C HIS A 346 9.91 2.72 -18.27
N LEU A 347 10.68 3.05 -19.32
CA LEU A 347 10.98 2.17 -20.45
C LEU A 347 12.12 1.22 -20.08
N LEU A 348 12.05 -0.03 -20.54
CA LEU A 348 13.03 -1.07 -20.20
C LEU A 348 14.11 -1.32 -21.27
N ASN A 349 14.05 -0.60 -22.39
CA ASN A 349 15.00 -0.63 -23.51
C ASN A 349 16.02 0.49 -23.41
#